data_dd070791941e3850a9375008295f1c4c
#
_entry.id   dd070791941e3850a9375008295f1c4c
#
_cell.length_a   1.000
_cell.length_b   1.000
_cell.length_c   1.000
_cell.angle_alpha   90.00
_cell.angle_beta   90.00
_cell.angle_gamma   90.00
#
_symmetry.space_group_name_H-M   'P 1'
#
loop_
_entity.id
_entity.type
_entity.pdbx_description
1 polymer ?
#
loop_
_entity_poly.entity_id
_entity_poly.type
_entity_poly.pdbx_seq_one_letter_code
_entity_poly.pdbx_strand_id
1 'polypeptide(L)'
;MKTTLPTAEQLKLDWNNNPRWAGVTRPYSAEEVVRLRGTVPVEHSIAKIGSEKLWKSLQTEDFVNALGAMTGNQAMQQVKAGLKA
;
A
#
# COMPACT_ATOMS: atom_id res chain seq x y z
N MET A 1 3.74 14.76 1.98
CA MET A 1 4.84 13.93 1.45
C MET A 1 5.85 13.65 2.55
N LYS A 2 6.26 12.41 2.70
CA LYS A 2 7.29 12.07 3.69
C LYS A 2 8.66 12.49 3.17
N THR A 3 9.40 13.23 3.99
CA THR A 3 10.76 13.66 3.67
C THR A 3 11.82 12.79 4.34
N THR A 4 11.42 11.89 5.24
CA THR A 4 12.31 11.00 5.98
C THR A 4 11.80 9.57 5.94
N LEU A 5 12.76 8.63 5.92
CA LEU A 5 12.44 7.20 6.02
C LEU A 5 12.35 6.79 7.49
N PRO A 6 11.56 5.75 7.81
CA PRO A 6 11.45 5.28 9.19
C PRO A 6 12.77 4.71 9.71
N THR A 7 13.00 4.85 11.01
CA THR A 7 14.15 4.22 11.70
C THR A 7 13.89 2.72 11.89
N ALA A 8 14.93 1.98 12.31
CA ALA A 8 14.79 0.56 12.60
C ALA A 8 13.77 0.31 13.73
N GLU A 9 13.77 1.14 14.76
CA GLU A 9 12.78 1.02 15.85
C GLU A 9 11.36 1.27 15.37
N GLN A 10 11.17 2.27 14.51
CA GLN A 10 9.86 2.56 13.92
C GLN A 10 9.37 1.41 13.06
N LEU A 11 10.24 0.79 12.28
CA LEU A 11 9.90 -0.40 11.49
C LEU A 11 9.50 -1.57 12.38
N LYS A 12 10.24 -1.83 13.47
CA LYS A 12 9.90 -2.90 14.41
C LYS A 12 8.53 -2.69 15.04
N LEU A 13 8.23 -1.46 15.47
CA LEU A 13 6.93 -1.12 16.03
C LEU A 13 5.81 -1.33 15.02
N ASP A 14 6.00 -0.88 13.78
CA ASP A 14 5.01 -1.08 12.73
C ASP A 14 4.78 -2.56 12.44
N TRP A 15 5.84 -3.33 12.29
CA TRP A 15 5.73 -4.77 12.00
C TRP A 15 5.03 -5.55 13.10
N ASN A 16 5.26 -5.16 14.36
CA ASN A 16 4.70 -5.86 15.51
C ASN A 16 3.25 -5.45 15.82
N ASN A 17 2.91 -4.20 15.57
CA ASN A 17 1.64 -3.62 16.03
C ASN A 17 0.62 -3.38 14.92
N ASN A 18 1.06 -3.29 13.67
CA ASN A 18 0.15 -3.04 12.55
C ASN A 18 -0.55 -4.34 12.13
N PRO A 19 -1.89 -4.41 12.20
CA PRO A 19 -2.64 -5.62 11.84
C PRO A 19 -2.44 -6.04 10.39
N ARG A 20 -1.99 -5.14 9.52
CA ARG A 20 -1.67 -5.46 8.14
C ARG A 20 -0.63 -6.57 8.04
N TRP A 21 0.31 -6.62 8.99
CA TRP A 21 1.41 -7.56 8.98
C TRP A 21 1.15 -8.82 9.79
N ALA A 22 -0.07 -9.03 10.26
CA ALA A 22 -0.43 -10.24 11.01
C ALA A 22 -0.14 -11.49 10.18
N GLY A 23 0.56 -12.45 10.77
CA GLY A 23 0.93 -13.69 10.10
C GLY A 23 2.13 -13.61 9.17
N VAL A 24 2.72 -12.42 9.01
CA VAL A 24 3.94 -12.24 8.20
C VAL A 24 5.17 -12.52 9.06
N THR A 25 6.01 -13.43 8.60
CA THR A 25 7.31 -13.70 9.23
C THR A 25 8.43 -13.20 8.32
N ARG A 26 9.46 -12.62 8.94
CA ARG A 26 10.59 -12.06 8.23
C ARG A 26 11.88 -12.72 8.68
N PRO A 27 12.66 -13.33 7.77
CA PRO A 27 13.97 -13.91 8.13
C PRO A 27 15.07 -12.87 8.27
N TYR A 28 14.76 -11.59 8.16
CA TYR A 28 15.69 -10.46 8.22
C TYR A 28 15.24 -9.48 9.31
N SER A 29 16.18 -8.66 9.77
CA SER A 29 15.91 -7.67 10.81
C SER A 29 15.58 -6.30 10.21
N ALA A 30 14.97 -5.43 11.03
CA ALA A 30 14.73 -4.04 10.64
C ALA A 30 16.06 -3.29 10.40
N GLU A 31 17.09 -3.62 11.16
CA GLU A 31 18.43 -3.04 10.98
C GLU A 31 19.02 -3.38 9.61
N GLU A 32 18.81 -4.62 9.14
CA GLU A 32 19.24 -5.01 7.79
C GLU A 32 18.51 -4.24 6.71
N VAL A 33 17.21 -4.03 6.87
CA VAL A 33 16.40 -3.23 5.94
C VAL A 33 16.93 -1.80 5.88
N VAL A 34 17.18 -1.18 7.03
CA VAL A 34 17.70 0.18 7.10
C VAL A 34 19.09 0.27 6.45
N ARG A 35 19.94 -0.72 6.68
CA ARG A 35 21.30 -0.74 6.12
C ARG A 35 21.29 -0.86 4.59
N LEU A 36 20.37 -1.64 4.03
CA LEU A 36 20.38 -1.96 2.60
C LEU A 36 19.49 -1.06 1.75
N ARG A 37 18.53 -0.36 2.35
CA ARG A 37 17.63 0.53 1.61
C ARG A 37 18.35 1.77 1.10
N GLY A 38 17.74 2.43 0.12
CA GLY A 38 18.22 3.74 -0.35
C GLY A 38 18.06 4.83 0.71
N THR A 39 18.73 5.95 0.50
CA THR A 39 18.70 7.09 1.43
C THR A 39 17.65 8.13 1.09
N VAL A 40 17.15 8.12 -0.15
CA VAL A 40 16.15 9.08 -0.61
C VAL A 40 14.77 8.42 -0.58
N PRO A 41 13.81 8.99 0.18
CA PRO A 41 12.45 8.46 0.17
C PRO A 41 11.78 8.75 -1.18
N VAL A 42 11.22 7.71 -1.78
CA VAL A 42 10.46 7.81 -3.01
C VAL A 42 9.01 7.48 -2.70
N GLU A 43 8.10 8.37 -3.06
CA GLU A 43 6.68 8.18 -2.84
C GLU A 43 5.91 8.55 -4.10
N HIS A 44 5.14 7.59 -4.61
CA HIS A 44 4.22 7.80 -5.72
C HIS A 44 2.85 8.11 -5.12
N SER A 45 2.57 9.39 -4.91
CA SER A 45 1.43 9.83 -4.09
C SER A 45 0.08 9.33 -4.58
N ILE A 46 -0.17 9.39 -5.89
CA ILE A 46 -1.46 8.93 -6.45
C ILE A 46 -1.59 7.42 -6.30
N ALA A 47 -0.55 6.67 -6.60
CA ALA A 47 -0.56 5.21 -6.45
C ALA A 47 -0.74 4.80 -4.98
N LYS A 48 -0.12 5.53 -4.06
CA LYS A 48 -0.26 5.30 -2.63
C LYS A 48 -1.70 5.53 -2.15
N ILE A 49 -2.30 6.65 -2.55
CA ILE A 49 -3.69 6.96 -2.19
C ILE A 49 -4.63 5.89 -2.72
N GLY A 50 -4.45 5.49 -3.98
CA GLY A 50 -5.28 4.45 -4.60
C GLY A 50 -5.14 3.09 -3.91
N SER A 51 -3.91 2.68 -3.59
CA SER A 51 -3.68 1.40 -2.92
C SER A 51 -4.23 1.37 -1.50
N GLU A 52 -4.11 2.45 -0.76
CA GLU A 52 -4.68 2.58 0.58
C GLU A 52 -6.21 2.55 0.56
N LYS A 53 -6.81 3.21 -0.43
CA LYS A 53 -8.25 3.19 -0.63
C LYS A 53 -8.76 1.78 -0.94
N LEU A 54 -8.09 1.07 -1.84
CA LEU A 54 -8.43 -0.30 -2.17
C LEU A 54 -8.30 -1.22 -0.96
N TRP A 55 -7.20 -1.11 -0.23
CA TRP A 55 -6.99 -1.90 0.99
C TRP A 55 -8.11 -1.69 2.00
N LYS A 56 -8.49 -0.43 2.21
CA LYS A 56 -9.60 -0.10 3.12
C LYS A 56 -10.92 -0.72 2.64
N SER A 57 -11.20 -0.64 1.34
CA SER A 57 -12.42 -1.24 0.78
C SER A 57 -12.46 -2.74 0.97
N LEU A 58 -11.33 -3.42 0.77
CA LEU A 58 -11.22 -4.88 0.98
C LEU A 58 -11.46 -5.27 2.44
N GLN A 59 -11.18 -4.39 3.39
CA GLN A 59 -11.36 -4.65 4.82
C GLN A 59 -12.76 -4.29 5.33
N THR A 60 -13.48 -3.39 4.66
CA THR A 60 -14.71 -2.80 5.18
C THR A 60 -15.96 -3.08 4.36
N GLU A 61 -15.83 -3.42 3.08
CA GLU A 61 -16.97 -3.66 2.20
C GLU A 61 -17.20 -5.16 2.01
N ASP A 62 -18.43 -5.56 1.71
CA ASP A 62 -18.78 -6.96 1.47
C ASP A 62 -18.04 -7.52 0.26
N PHE A 63 -17.90 -6.71 -0.77
CA PHE A 63 -17.14 -7.04 -1.97
C PHE A 63 -16.69 -5.76 -2.67
N VAL A 64 -15.66 -5.86 -3.50
CA VAL A 64 -15.18 -4.75 -4.30
C VAL A 64 -15.33 -5.09 -5.77
N ASN A 65 -16.15 -4.30 -6.49
CA ASN A 65 -16.31 -4.46 -7.93
C ASN A 65 -15.02 -4.07 -8.63
N ALA A 66 -14.45 -5.01 -9.37
CA ALA A 66 -13.17 -4.81 -10.05
C ALA A 66 -13.27 -5.37 -11.47
N LEU A 67 -12.63 -4.71 -12.41
CA LEU A 67 -12.53 -5.16 -13.78
C LEU A 67 -11.30 -4.53 -14.44
N GLY A 68 -10.59 -5.33 -15.24
CA GLY A 68 -9.46 -4.83 -15.98
C GLY A 68 -9.89 -3.88 -17.09
N ALA A 69 -9.07 -2.87 -17.38
CA ALA A 69 -9.26 -1.94 -18.48
C ALA A 69 -8.03 -1.95 -19.38
N MET A 70 -8.24 -2.04 -20.68
CA MET A 70 -7.16 -2.04 -21.66
C MET A 70 -6.83 -0.63 -22.16
N THR A 71 -7.77 0.32 -21.98
CA THR A 71 -7.61 1.71 -22.42
C THR A 71 -8.14 2.65 -21.34
N GLY A 72 -7.70 3.92 -21.40
CA GLY A 72 -8.21 4.95 -20.51
C GLY A 72 -9.71 5.19 -20.67
N ASN A 73 -10.23 5.06 -21.88
CA ASN A 73 -11.67 5.21 -22.13
C ASN A 73 -12.48 4.09 -21.44
N GLN A 74 -11.99 2.87 -21.48
CA GLN A 74 -12.62 1.76 -20.75
C GLN A 74 -12.62 2.03 -19.24
N ALA A 75 -11.51 2.51 -18.71
CA ALA A 75 -11.41 2.86 -17.29
C ALA A 75 -12.42 3.93 -16.89
N MET A 76 -12.58 4.99 -17.71
CA MET A 76 -13.57 6.04 -17.48
C MET A 76 -15.00 5.48 -17.47
N GLN A 77 -15.32 4.63 -18.44
CA GLN A 77 -16.63 3.99 -18.53
C GLN A 77 -16.92 3.14 -17.31
N GLN A 78 -15.93 2.38 -16.86
CA GLN A 78 -16.06 1.53 -15.67
C GLN A 78 -16.31 2.35 -14.41
N VAL A 79 -15.60 3.45 -14.23
CA VAL A 79 -15.81 4.36 -13.10
C VAL A 79 -17.23 4.94 -13.13
N LYS A 80 -17.70 5.37 -14.31
CA LYS A 80 -19.07 5.87 -14.46
C LYS A 80 -20.11 4.80 -14.16
N ALA A 81 -19.80 3.55 -14.45
CA ALA A 81 -20.69 2.41 -14.16
C ALA A 81 -20.67 2.00 -12.68
N GLY A 82 -19.80 2.57 -11.87
CA GLY A 82 -19.74 2.31 -10.43
C GLY A 82 -18.68 1.32 -9.99
N LEU A 83 -17.74 0.94 -10.85
CA LEU A 83 -16.63 0.08 -10.45
C LEU A 83 -15.67 0.83 -9.53
N LYS A 84 -15.17 0.13 -8.52
CA LYS A 84 -14.31 0.73 -7.48
C LYS A 84 -12.85 0.35 -7.61
N ALA A 85 -12.54 -0.69 -8.39
CA ALA A 85 -11.17 -1.13 -8.57
C ALA A 85 -10.94 -1.70 -9.96
#